data_86a25bace3e2c8c74e8917091661f407
#
_entry.id   86a25bace3e2c8c74e8917091661f407
#
_cell.length_a   1.000
_cell.length_b   1.000
_cell.length_c   1.000
_cell.angle_alpha   90.00
_cell.angle_beta   90.00
_cell.angle_gamma   90.00
#
_symmetry.space_group_name_H-M   'P 1'
#
loop_
_entity.id
_entity.type
_entity.pdbx_description
1 polymer ?
#
loop_
_entity_poly.entity_id
_entity_poly.type
_entity_poly.pdbx_seq_one_letter_code
_entity_poly.pdbx_strand_id
1 'polypeptide(L)'
;QATILSLIPRAKSSTQNLADIAAMGAEPVTLVVSLSMPAHTTYGWVEDFARGISDSIVACGAHSCTVSGGDLGTSNDITVSITAMGRMHPNTPKPVLRSGAQAGDTVAFAGQVGWADAGLRLLLQSHNPYLADITTKQTTGKRPRCDDNAVQRALTAQLRPTSPVPAGVLAARAGATAMLDVSDGLLKDAERIAYASAVDISLSAEAIEALSKPLVPLAQAILHGQPRNEDADSYVSLAQECVLGGGEDHGLLACFPSGALLPEGFVALGSCLVPEGQQPRVLLGQRQAQARGWEHYQPL
;
A
#
# COMPACT_ATOMS: atom_id res chain seq x y z
N GLN A 1 9.99 6.50 21.00
CA GLN A 1 8.65 6.12 20.49
C GLN A 1 7.81 7.35 20.09
N ALA A 2 7.74 8.41 20.92
CA ALA A 2 6.96 9.62 20.60
C ALA A 2 7.41 10.31 19.29
N THR A 3 8.70 10.29 18.96
CA THR A 3 9.26 10.96 17.78
C THR A 3 8.89 10.24 16.48
N ILE A 4 8.75 8.91 16.47
CA ILE A 4 8.37 8.13 15.29
C ILE A 4 6.89 8.28 15.02
N LEU A 5 6.04 8.21 16.04
CA LEU A 5 4.59 8.42 15.93
C LEU A 5 4.24 9.81 15.39
N SER A 6 5.07 10.83 15.64
CA SER A 6 4.86 12.19 15.10
C SER A 6 5.21 12.32 13.60
N LEU A 7 5.93 11.37 13.02
CA LEU A 7 6.31 11.37 11.60
C LEU A 7 5.25 10.68 10.71
N ILE A 8 4.47 9.77 11.28
CA ILE A 8 3.51 8.91 10.54
C ILE A 8 2.37 9.69 9.86
N PRO A 9 1.73 10.73 10.45
CA PRO A 9 0.56 11.37 9.84
C PRO A 9 0.87 12.23 8.61
N ARG A 10 2.13 12.64 8.40
CA ARG A 10 2.48 13.76 7.52
C ARG A 10 2.31 13.49 6.03
N ALA A 11 2.75 12.35 5.54
CA ALA A 11 2.64 11.97 4.13
C ALA A 11 1.56 10.90 3.89
N LYS A 12 1.34 10.04 4.89
CA LYS A 12 0.50 8.85 4.78
C LYS A 12 -0.96 9.17 4.50
N SER A 13 -1.52 10.17 5.21
CA SER A 13 -2.91 10.58 5.05
C SER A 13 -3.22 11.11 3.65
N SER A 14 -2.29 11.83 3.01
CA SER A 14 -2.49 12.32 1.65
C SER A 14 -2.28 11.23 0.61
N THR A 15 -1.27 10.37 0.76
CA THR A 15 -1.03 9.25 -0.16
C THR A 15 -2.22 8.31 -0.27
N GLN A 16 -2.84 7.95 0.85
CA GLN A 16 -4.05 7.12 0.87
C GLN A 16 -5.17 7.73 0.01
N ASN A 17 -5.47 9.02 0.22
CA ASN A 17 -6.51 9.70 -0.54
C ASN A 17 -6.17 9.85 -2.03
N LEU A 18 -4.89 10.04 -2.38
CA LEU A 18 -4.45 10.07 -3.77
C LEU A 18 -4.58 8.69 -4.44
N ALA A 19 -4.30 7.61 -3.69
CA ALA A 19 -4.45 6.24 -4.16
C ALA A 19 -5.93 5.89 -4.43
N ASP A 20 -6.85 6.31 -3.56
CA ASP A 20 -8.29 6.14 -3.76
C ASP A 20 -8.77 6.76 -5.08
N ILE A 21 -8.31 8.00 -5.37
CA ILE A 21 -8.64 8.68 -6.63
C ILE A 21 -8.05 7.93 -7.84
N ALA A 22 -6.79 7.51 -7.74
CA ALA A 22 -6.13 6.73 -8.78
C ALA A 22 -6.82 5.39 -9.03
N ALA A 23 -7.25 4.70 -7.96
CA ALA A 23 -7.97 3.44 -8.02
C ALA A 23 -9.32 3.55 -8.75
N MET A 24 -9.90 4.74 -8.78
CA MET A 24 -11.09 5.04 -9.60
C MET A 24 -10.77 5.35 -11.08
N GLY A 25 -9.49 5.34 -11.46
CA GLY A 25 -9.05 5.72 -12.81
C GLY A 25 -9.09 7.22 -13.08
N ALA A 26 -9.13 8.04 -12.01
CA ALA A 26 -9.18 9.48 -12.07
C ALA A 26 -7.81 10.11 -11.79
N GLU A 27 -7.62 11.34 -12.29
CA GLU A 27 -6.48 12.19 -11.96
C GLU A 27 -6.83 13.02 -10.72
N PRO A 28 -6.05 12.97 -9.62
CA PRO A 28 -6.25 13.85 -8.48
C PRO A 28 -6.06 15.31 -8.86
N VAL A 29 -6.99 16.18 -8.44
CA VAL A 29 -6.98 17.61 -8.76
C VAL A 29 -6.80 18.47 -7.52
N THR A 30 -7.46 18.10 -6.41
CA THR A 30 -7.37 18.89 -5.19
C THR A 30 -7.59 18.08 -3.92
N LEU A 31 -6.92 18.51 -2.87
CA LEU A 31 -7.13 18.08 -1.49
C LEU A 31 -7.69 19.24 -0.67
N VAL A 32 -8.66 18.93 0.17
CA VAL A 32 -9.16 19.83 1.22
C VAL A 32 -8.84 19.18 2.56
N VAL A 33 -8.12 19.90 3.44
CA VAL A 33 -7.54 19.33 4.66
C VAL A 33 -8.16 19.97 5.89
N SER A 34 -8.87 19.20 6.71
CA SER A 34 -9.28 19.61 8.05
C SER A 34 -8.30 19.03 9.06
N LEU A 35 -7.67 19.92 9.84
CA LEU A 35 -6.69 19.59 10.86
C LEU A 35 -7.14 20.14 12.20
N SER A 36 -7.45 19.26 13.15
CA SER A 36 -7.69 19.61 14.54
C SER A 36 -6.52 19.15 15.40
N MET A 37 -6.04 20.00 16.31
CA MET A 37 -4.83 19.73 17.07
C MET A 37 -4.85 20.39 18.46
N PRO A 38 -4.05 19.89 19.42
CA PRO A 38 -3.89 20.51 20.72
C PRO A 38 -3.31 21.93 20.62
N ALA A 39 -3.76 22.81 21.50
CA ALA A 39 -3.31 24.22 21.51
C ALA A 39 -1.79 24.40 21.71
N HIS A 40 -1.11 23.39 22.26
CA HIS A 40 0.36 23.38 22.45
C HIS A 40 1.14 22.83 21.25
N THR A 41 0.46 22.46 20.13
CA THR A 41 1.12 22.02 18.91
C THR A 41 1.99 23.13 18.35
N THR A 42 3.24 22.81 18.04
CA THR A 42 4.21 23.80 17.58
C THR A 42 3.97 24.19 16.12
N TYR A 43 4.27 25.44 15.76
CA TYR A 43 4.22 25.90 14.36
C TYR A 43 5.06 25.02 13.43
N GLY A 44 6.29 24.63 13.87
CA GLY A 44 7.15 23.75 13.09
C GLY A 44 6.54 22.39 12.78
N TRP A 45 5.70 21.83 13.69
CA TRP A 45 4.98 20.60 13.41
C TRP A 45 3.96 20.79 12.28
N VAL A 46 3.21 21.92 12.28
CA VAL A 46 2.21 22.23 11.25
C VAL A 46 2.89 22.48 9.90
N GLU A 47 4.02 23.19 9.90
CA GLU A 47 4.82 23.42 8.69
C GLU A 47 5.33 22.11 8.11
N ASP A 48 5.88 21.22 8.94
CA ASP A 48 6.33 19.90 8.51
C ASP A 48 5.18 19.02 8.00
N PHE A 49 3.98 19.12 8.60
CA PHE A 49 2.78 18.42 8.13
C PHE A 49 2.38 18.90 6.72
N ALA A 50 2.30 20.23 6.52
CA ALA A 50 2.00 20.79 5.20
C ALA A 50 3.03 20.41 4.14
N ARG A 51 4.31 20.42 4.50
CA ARG A 51 5.41 19.96 3.64
C ARG A 51 5.26 18.47 3.29
N GLY A 52 4.92 17.63 4.27
CA GLY A 52 4.68 16.21 4.04
C GLY A 52 3.58 15.92 3.03
N ILE A 53 2.48 16.71 3.03
CA ILE A 53 1.42 16.62 2.02
C ILE A 53 1.98 17.00 0.64
N SER A 54 2.70 18.10 0.54
CA SER A 54 3.29 18.56 -0.73
C SER A 54 4.29 17.54 -1.30
N ASP A 55 5.14 16.97 -0.44
CA ASP A 55 6.11 15.94 -0.82
C ASP A 55 5.40 14.68 -1.32
N SER A 56 4.28 14.27 -0.70
CA SER A 56 3.54 13.08 -1.14
C SER A 56 2.85 13.28 -2.49
N ILE A 57 2.31 14.47 -2.77
CA ILE A 57 1.74 14.82 -4.07
C ILE A 57 2.80 14.63 -5.18
N VAL A 58 4.01 15.14 -4.95
CA VAL A 58 5.12 15.01 -5.89
C VAL A 58 5.58 13.55 -6.01
N ALA A 59 5.78 12.86 -4.89
CA ALA A 59 6.28 11.50 -4.85
C ALA A 59 5.31 10.49 -5.49
N CYS A 60 3.99 10.72 -5.39
CA CYS A 60 2.96 9.93 -6.05
C CYS A 60 2.76 10.29 -7.54
N GLY A 61 3.45 11.29 -8.07
CA GLY A 61 3.27 11.74 -9.46
C GLY A 61 1.94 12.46 -9.70
N ALA A 62 1.28 12.97 -8.65
CA ALA A 62 0.00 13.67 -8.75
C ALA A 62 0.21 15.16 -9.05
N HIS A 63 0.98 15.49 -10.09
CA HIS A 63 1.47 16.84 -10.38
C HIS A 63 0.36 17.87 -10.65
N SER A 64 -0.85 17.44 -11.02
CA SER A 64 -2.01 18.31 -11.19
C SER A 64 -2.77 18.60 -9.88
N CYS A 65 -2.40 17.93 -8.79
CA CYS A 65 -3.08 18.04 -7.51
C CYS A 65 -2.50 19.19 -6.66
N THR A 66 -3.40 19.94 -6.05
CA THR A 66 -3.04 21.02 -5.12
C THR A 66 -3.86 20.94 -3.84
N VAL A 67 -3.36 21.52 -2.75
CA VAL A 67 -4.19 21.75 -1.56
C VAL A 67 -4.91 23.09 -1.76
N SER A 68 -6.23 23.06 -1.96
CA SER A 68 -7.01 24.26 -2.26
C SER A 68 -7.59 24.93 -1.02
N GLY A 69 -7.44 24.33 0.16
CA GLY A 69 -7.91 24.89 1.41
C GLY A 69 -8.18 23.85 2.47
N GLY A 70 -8.88 24.24 3.51
CA GLY A 70 -9.21 23.40 4.64
C GLY A 70 -9.65 24.21 5.84
N ASP A 71 -9.63 23.57 7.00
CA ASP A 71 -9.98 24.17 8.27
C ASP A 71 -8.98 23.78 9.35
N LEU A 72 -8.73 24.70 10.30
CA LEU A 72 -7.88 24.48 11.47
C LEU A 72 -8.73 24.58 12.74
N GLY A 73 -8.78 23.49 13.48
CA GLY A 73 -9.54 23.40 14.72
C GLY A 73 -8.65 23.09 15.93
N THR A 74 -9.25 23.20 17.11
CA THR A 74 -8.62 22.79 18.38
C THR A 74 -9.26 21.51 18.89
N SER A 75 -8.44 20.54 19.33
CA SER A 75 -8.89 19.29 19.95
C SER A 75 -7.86 18.79 20.97
N ASN A 76 -8.16 17.73 21.70
CA ASN A 76 -7.20 17.12 22.64
C ASN A 76 -6.15 16.28 21.90
N ASP A 77 -6.51 15.72 20.74
CA ASP A 77 -5.66 14.87 19.92
C ASP A 77 -5.50 15.46 18.53
N ILE A 78 -4.44 15.06 17.83
CA ILE A 78 -4.24 15.40 16.42
C ILE A 78 -5.20 14.56 15.58
N THR A 79 -6.11 15.23 14.89
CA THR A 79 -7.06 14.62 13.95
C THR A 79 -6.90 15.24 12.57
N VAL A 80 -6.68 14.40 11.56
CA VAL A 80 -6.56 14.80 10.16
C VAL A 80 -7.70 14.17 9.38
N SER A 81 -8.46 15.00 8.66
CA SER A 81 -9.45 14.54 7.69
C SER A 81 -9.15 15.19 6.34
N ILE A 82 -9.02 14.38 5.29
CA ILE A 82 -8.72 14.85 3.95
C ILE A 82 -9.87 14.45 3.02
N THR A 83 -10.35 15.42 2.26
CA THR A 83 -11.25 15.17 1.13
C THR A 83 -10.45 15.34 -0.15
N ALA A 84 -10.37 14.28 -0.96
CA ALA A 84 -9.75 14.31 -2.27
C ALA A 84 -10.81 14.42 -3.37
N MET A 85 -10.52 15.22 -4.38
CA MET A 85 -11.33 15.31 -5.59
C MET A 85 -10.46 15.02 -6.81
N GLY A 86 -10.99 14.20 -7.71
CA GLY A 86 -10.33 13.82 -8.95
C GLY A 86 -11.17 14.20 -10.17
N ARG A 87 -10.52 14.16 -11.31
CA ARG A 87 -11.13 14.39 -12.61
C ARG A 87 -10.98 13.14 -13.47
N MET A 88 -12.08 12.67 -14.04
CA MET A 88 -12.07 11.60 -15.03
C MET A 88 -11.45 12.07 -16.33
N HIS A 89 -10.71 11.19 -17.00
CA HIS A 89 -10.21 11.48 -18.33
C HIS A 89 -11.38 11.54 -19.34
N PRO A 90 -11.38 12.48 -20.30
CA PRO A 90 -12.50 12.63 -21.25
C PRO A 90 -12.86 11.34 -22.01
N ASN A 91 -11.86 10.51 -22.35
CA ASN A 91 -12.07 9.25 -23.05
C ASN A 91 -12.50 8.09 -22.13
N THR A 92 -12.42 8.27 -20.82
CA THR A 92 -12.84 7.30 -19.78
C THR A 92 -13.65 8.04 -18.72
N PRO A 93 -14.86 8.53 -19.06
CA PRO A 93 -15.64 9.41 -18.20
C PRO A 93 -16.29 8.71 -17.01
N LYS A 94 -16.27 7.38 -17.00
CA LYS A 94 -16.84 6.57 -15.90
C LYS A 94 -15.73 6.08 -14.98
N PRO A 95 -15.95 6.08 -13.66
CA PRO A 95 -14.99 5.52 -12.72
C PRO A 95 -14.86 4.00 -12.92
N VAL A 96 -13.65 3.50 -12.77
CA VAL A 96 -13.40 2.08 -12.58
C VAL A 96 -13.85 1.72 -11.16
N LEU A 97 -14.62 0.66 -11.02
CA LEU A 97 -15.12 0.20 -9.72
C LEU A 97 -14.37 -1.06 -9.30
N ARG A 98 -14.55 -1.48 -8.06
CA ARG A 98 -14.09 -2.81 -7.59
C ARG A 98 -14.95 -3.95 -8.14
N SER A 99 -16.12 -3.64 -8.72
CA SER A 99 -17.03 -4.57 -9.38
C SER A 99 -16.91 -4.41 -10.91
N GLY A 100 -16.90 -5.52 -11.62
CA GLY A 100 -16.84 -5.52 -13.09
C GLY A 100 -15.79 -6.45 -13.68
N ALA A 101 -14.95 -7.06 -12.84
CA ALA A 101 -14.06 -8.13 -13.27
C ALA A 101 -14.87 -9.33 -13.79
N GLN A 102 -14.37 -9.99 -14.83
CA GLN A 102 -15.00 -11.12 -15.48
C GLN A 102 -14.07 -12.33 -15.48
N ALA A 103 -14.65 -13.53 -15.49
CA ALA A 103 -13.86 -14.75 -15.65
C ALA A 103 -13.08 -14.67 -16.97
N GLY A 104 -11.79 -14.97 -16.90
CA GLY A 104 -10.84 -14.83 -18.00
C GLY A 104 -10.03 -13.53 -17.96
N ASP A 105 -10.41 -12.54 -17.15
CA ASP A 105 -9.63 -11.32 -16.99
C ASP A 105 -8.26 -11.63 -16.38
N THR A 106 -7.25 -10.86 -16.79
CA THR A 106 -5.92 -10.86 -16.18
C THR A 106 -5.94 -9.98 -14.95
N VAL A 107 -5.54 -10.52 -13.79
CA VAL A 107 -5.28 -9.78 -12.57
C VAL A 107 -3.86 -9.23 -12.61
N ALA A 108 -3.68 -7.92 -12.44
CA ALA A 108 -2.39 -7.27 -12.49
C ALA A 108 -2.23 -6.24 -11.37
N PHE A 109 -0.98 -5.92 -11.05
CA PHE A 109 -0.63 -5.04 -9.95
C PHE A 109 0.40 -4.00 -10.40
N ALA A 110 0.25 -2.77 -9.92
CA ALA A 110 1.22 -1.70 -10.10
C ALA A 110 1.63 -1.10 -8.75
N GLY A 111 2.91 -0.77 -8.60
CA GLY A 111 3.47 -0.16 -7.39
C GLY A 111 4.31 -1.10 -6.57
N GLN A 112 4.35 -0.85 -5.27
CA GLN A 112 5.07 -1.66 -4.29
C GLN A 112 4.09 -2.47 -3.45
N VAL A 113 4.51 -3.64 -2.96
CA VAL A 113 3.73 -4.48 -2.04
C VAL A 113 4.65 -5.19 -1.07
N GLY A 114 4.23 -5.23 0.21
CA GLY A 114 4.96 -5.89 1.30
C GLY A 114 6.10 -5.06 1.90
N TRP A 115 6.48 -3.93 1.28
CA TRP A 115 7.55 -3.08 1.80
C TRP A 115 7.13 -2.31 3.04
N ALA A 116 5.90 -1.79 3.07
CA ALA A 116 5.36 -1.08 4.23
C ALA A 116 5.23 -2.01 5.45
N ASP A 117 4.71 -3.23 5.27
CA ASP A 117 4.61 -4.22 6.36
C ASP A 117 6.00 -4.65 6.88
N ALA A 118 6.97 -4.89 5.99
CA ALA A 118 8.34 -5.18 6.40
C ALA A 118 8.94 -4.01 7.22
N GLY A 119 8.68 -2.77 6.80
CA GLY A 119 9.05 -1.56 7.53
C GLY A 119 8.39 -1.46 8.90
N LEU A 120 7.09 -1.76 8.98
CA LEU A 120 6.34 -1.79 10.24
C LEU A 120 6.92 -2.83 11.20
N ARG A 121 7.19 -4.04 10.73
CA ARG A 121 7.79 -5.11 11.54
C ARG A 121 9.17 -4.69 12.07
N LEU A 122 9.98 -4.00 11.28
CA LEU A 122 11.25 -3.42 11.73
C LEU A 122 11.03 -2.33 12.80
N LEU A 123 10.03 -1.44 12.64
CA LEU A 123 9.72 -0.38 13.60
C LEU A 123 9.20 -0.89 14.93
N LEU A 124 8.48 -2.02 14.94
CA LEU A 124 7.91 -2.62 16.15
C LEU A 124 8.93 -3.40 16.98
N GLN A 125 10.12 -3.67 16.48
CA GLN A 125 11.18 -4.34 17.24
C GLN A 125 11.69 -3.42 18.36
N SER A 126 11.59 -3.86 19.60
CA SER A 126 11.96 -3.07 20.80
C SER A 126 13.44 -2.69 20.88
N HIS A 127 14.33 -3.38 20.16
CA HIS A 127 15.77 -3.14 20.12
C HIS A 127 16.30 -3.14 18.69
N ASN A 128 15.60 -2.44 17.78
CA ASN A 128 16.01 -2.40 16.38
C ASN A 128 17.25 -1.51 16.21
N PRO A 129 18.42 -2.08 15.83
CA PRO A 129 19.65 -1.33 15.63
C PRO A 129 19.56 -0.27 14.52
N TYR A 130 18.61 -0.42 13.59
CA TYR A 130 18.39 0.53 12.49
C TYR A 130 17.61 1.78 12.93
N LEU A 131 16.84 1.71 14.03
CA LEU A 131 16.10 2.87 14.55
C LEU A 131 17.02 3.88 15.23
N ALA A 132 18.10 3.43 15.84
CA ALA A 132 19.09 4.31 16.47
C ALA A 132 19.68 5.30 15.47
N ASP A 133 19.92 4.88 14.25
CA ASP A 133 20.48 5.72 13.17
C ASP A 133 19.53 6.79 12.66
N ILE A 134 18.21 6.50 12.65
CA ILE A 134 17.19 7.49 12.23
C ILE A 134 17.10 8.63 13.26
N THR A 135 17.30 8.31 14.55
CA THR A 135 17.12 9.27 15.64
C THR A 135 18.40 9.96 16.08
N THR A 136 19.57 9.33 15.99
CA THR A 136 20.80 9.81 16.63
C THR A 136 22.02 9.96 15.70
N LYS A 137 21.96 9.45 14.46
CA LYS A 137 23.10 9.34 13.54
C LYS A 137 24.33 8.60 14.15
N GLN A 138 24.13 7.82 15.21
CA GLN A 138 25.19 7.05 15.86
C GLN A 138 24.91 5.55 15.77
N THR A 139 25.83 4.84 15.14
CA THR A 139 25.82 3.36 15.04
C THR A 139 26.26 2.76 16.37
N THR A 140 25.36 2.19 17.14
CA THR A 140 25.66 1.44 18.35
C THR A 140 25.26 -0.04 18.18
N GLY A 141 26.24 -0.90 17.85
CA GLY A 141 26.08 -2.36 17.88
C GLY A 141 26.45 -3.09 16.57
N LYS A 142 26.64 -4.43 16.65
CA LYS A 142 26.81 -5.30 15.48
C LYS A 142 25.46 -5.38 14.75
N ARG A 143 25.38 -4.81 13.54
CA ARG A 143 24.22 -4.95 12.67
C ARG A 143 24.19 -6.34 12.01
N PRO A 144 23.00 -6.94 11.84
CA PRO A 144 22.85 -8.04 10.91
C PRO A 144 23.33 -7.61 9.52
N ARG A 145 23.88 -8.53 8.74
CA ARG A 145 24.23 -8.28 7.33
C ARG A 145 22.96 -8.19 6.50
N CYS A 146 22.32 -7.03 6.50
CA CYS A 146 21.23 -6.68 5.60
C CYS A 146 21.68 -5.49 4.75
N ASP A 147 21.17 -5.41 3.52
CA ASP A 147 21.37 -4.22 2.67
C ASP A 147 20.71 -3.00 3.35
N ASP A 148 21.54 -2.06 3.81
CA ASP A 148 21.05 -0.82 4.44
C ASP A 148 20.05 -0.07 3.55
N ASN A 149 20.20 -0.15 2.21
CA ASN A 149 19.27 0.46 1.27
C ASN A 149 17.89 -0.22 1.32
N ALA A 150 17.82 -1.55 1.44
CA ALA A 150 16.57 -2.28 1.56
C ALA A 150 15.85 -1.92 2.87
N VAL A 151 16.57 -1.82 3.99
CA VAL A 151 16.02 -1.38 5.28
C VAL A 151 15.47 0.04 5.16
N GLN A 152 16.24 0.98 4.64
CA GLN A 152 15.80 2.37 4.45
C GLN A 152 14.57 2.45 3.54
N ARG A 153 14.52 1.65 2.47
CA ARG A 153 13.37 1.57 1.59
C ARG A 153 12.12 1.08 2.33
N ALA A 154 12.23 0.02 3.14
CA ALA A 154 11.11 -0.52 3.90
C ALA A 154 10.59 0.48 4.95
N LEU A 155 11.50 1.12 5.69
CA LEU A 155 11.14 2.16 6.65
C LEU A 155 10.47 3.36 5.96
N THR A 156 10.98 3.76 4.78
CA THR A 156 10.38 4.83 3.98
C THR A 156 9.00 4.43 3.48
N ALA A 157 8.84 3.21 2.98
CA ALA A 157 7.54 2.70 2.52
C ALA A 157 6.48 2.75 3.63
N GLN A 158 6.85 2.42 4.87
CA GLN A 158 5.93 2.49 6.01
C GLN A 158 5.64 3.93 6.46
N LEU A 159 6.65 4.80 6.51
CA LEU A 159 6.51 6.16 7.05
C LEU A 159 6.02 7.18 6.02
N ARG A 160 6.35 6.97 4.76
CA ARG A 160 6.06 7.84 3.61
C ARG A 160 5.72 7.00 2.38
N PRO A 161 4.60 6.25 2.41
CA PRO A 161 4.20 5.43 1.26
C PRO A 161 4.01 6.28 0.01
N THR A 162 4.18 5.64 -1.14
CA THR A 162 3.94 6.26 -2.45
C THR A 162 3.01 5.38 -3.26
N SER A 163 1.95 5.96 -3.83
CA SER A 163 1.05 5.28 -4.75
C SER A 163 1.42 5.61 -6.21
N PRO A 164 1.32 4.66 -7.14
CA PRO A 164 1.57 4.90 -8.57
C PRO A 164 0.36 5.62 -9.22
N VAL A 165 0.04 6.84 -8.78
CA VAL A 165 -1.16 7.58 -9.18
C VAL A 165 -1.35 7.65 -10.70
N PRO A 166 -0.33 7.94 -11.55
CA PRO A 166 -0.51 7.97 -12.99
C PRO A 166 -0.97 6.63 -13.59
N ALA A 167 -0.61 5.50 -12.96
CA ALA A 167 -0.99 4.17 -13.43
C ALA A 167 -2.50 3.94 -13.38
N GLY A 168 -3.23 4.61 -12.46
CA GLY A 168 -4.69 4.51 -12.39
C GLY A 168 -5.38 5.00 -13.66
N VAL A 169 -4.99 6.17 -14.16
CA VAL A 169 -5.51 6.71 -15.43
C VAL A 169 -5.10 5.82 -16.61
N LEU A 170 -3.87 5.30 -16.61
CA LEU A 170 -3.42 4.38 -17.67
C LEU A 170 -4.22 3.08 -17.65
N ALA A 171 -4.54 2.54 -16.46
CA ALA A 171 -5.37 1.35 -16.32
C ALA A 171 -6.79 1.58 -16.85
N ALA A 172 -7.43 2.68 -16.49
CA ALA A 172 -8.76 3.02 -17.00
C ALA A 172 -8.76 3.13 -18.55
N ARG A 173 -7.75 3.77 -19.13
CA ARG A 173 -7.59 3.89 -20.58
C ARG A 173 -7.30 2.57 -21.30
N ALA A 174 -6.63 1.64 -20.61
CA ALA A 174 -6.38 0.28 -21.10
C ALA A 174 -7.60 -0.64 -20.92
N GLY A 175 -8.71 -0.13 -20.40
CA GLY A 175 -9.95 -0.88 -20.23
C GLY A 175 -10.01 -1.75 -18.99
N ALA A 176 -9.38 -1.33 -17.89
CA ALA A 176 -9.51 -2.04 -16.63
C ALA A 176 -10.98 -2.26 -16.27
N THR A 177 -11.35 -3.51 -16.02
CA THR A 177 -12.71 -3.94 -15.70
C THR A 177 -13.06 -3.77 -14.23
N ALA A 178 -12.05 -3.92 -13.34
CA ALA A 178 -12.14 -3.61 -11.92
C ALA A 178 -10.79 -3.08 -11.42
N MET A 179 -10.82 -2.25 -10.39
CA MET A 179 -9.60 -1.74 -9.75
C MET A 179 -9.88 -1.28 -8.32
N LEU A 180 -8.87 -1.40 -7.46
CA LEU A 180 -8.79 -0.76 -6.14
C LEU A 180 -7.32 -0.53 -5.76
N ASP A 181 -7.06 0.27 -4.71
CA ASP A 181 -5.74 0.34 -4.09
C ASP A 181 -5.57 -0.78 -3.05
N VAL A 182 -4.33 -1.22 -2.86
CA VAL A 182 -3.99 -2.24 -1.86
C VAL A 182 -3.61 -1.55 -0.56
N SER A 183 -4.57 -1.40 0.34
CA SER A 183 -4.42 -0.73 1.63
C SER A 183 -4.39 -1.68 2.82
N ASP A 184 -5.14 -2.78 2.78
CA ASP A 184 -5.29 -3.73 3.88
C ASP A 184 -4.55 -5.06 3.67
N GLY A 185 -3.96 -5.25 2.50
CA GLY A 185 -3.18 -6.42 2.11
C GLY A 185 -3.69 -7.05 0.81
N LEU A 186 -2.75 -7.57 0.02
CA LEU A 186 -3.05 -8.06 -1.34
C LEU A 186 -4.16 -9.11 -1.37
N LEU A 187 -4.14 -10.09 -0.45
CA LEU A 187 -5.18 -11.12 -0.41
C LEU A 187 -6.54 -10.54 -0.04
N LYS A 188 -6.59 -9.66 0.94
CA LYS A 188 -7.84 -9.06 1.42
C LYS A 188 -8.46 -8.14 0.37
N ASP A 189 -7.63 -7.38 -0.30
CA ASP A 189 -8.08 -6.46 -1.35
C ASP A 189 -8.45 -7.21 -2.63
N ALA A 190 -7.76 -8.31 -2.98
CA ALA A 190 -8.19 -9.23 -4.03
C ALA A 190 -9.56 -9.87 -3.71
N GLU A 191 -9.79 -10.25 -2.45
CA GLU A 191 -11.09 -10.78 -1.99
C GLU A 191 -12.22 -9.77 -2.19
N ARG A 192 -11.96 -8.48 -1.96
CA ARG A 192 -12.94 -7.41 -2.20
C ARG A 192 -13.35 -7.30 -3.68
N ILE A 193 -12.39 -7.43 -4.61
CA ILE A 193 -12.70 -7.49 -6.05
C ILE A 193 -13.48 -8.77 -6.37
N ALA A 194 -13.03 -9.92 -5.85
CA ALA A 194 -13.68 -11.21 -6.07
C ALA A 194 -15.16 -11.17 -5.67
N TYR A 195 -15.45 -10.70 -4.45
CA TYR A 195 -16.83 -10.57 -3.96
C TYR A 195 -17.65 -9.55 -4.75
N ALA A 196 -17.11 -8.36 -5.02
CA ALA A 196 -17.82 -7.31 -5.72
C ALA A 196 -18.13 -7.67 -7.18
N SER A 197 -17.30 -8.52 -7.79
CA SER A 197 -17.40 -8.93 -9.20
C SER A 197 -18.02 -10.33 -9.38
N ALA A 198 -18.24 -11.07 -8.29
CA ALA A 198 -18.71 -12.47 -8.30
C ALA A 198 -17.81 -13.40 -9.15
N VAL A 199 -16.49 -13.29 -8.98
CA VAL A 199 -15.47 -14.13 -9.63
C VAL A 199 -14.52 -14.74 -8.59
N ASP A 200 -13.93 -15.89 -8.88
CA ASP A 200 -12.75 -16.35 -8.15
C ASP A 200 -11.51 -15.61 -8.69
N ILE A 201 -10.55 -15.27 -7.83
CA ILE A 201 -9.25 -14.72 -8.23
C ILE A 201 -8.17 -15.75 -7.95
N SER A 202 -7.42 -16.16 -8.98
CA SER A 202 -6.26 -17.03 -8.83
C SER A 202 -4.98 -16.23 -9.03
N LEU A 203 -4.17 -16.11 -7.95
CA LEU A 203 -2.84 -15.51 -7.98
C LEU A 203 -1.80 -16.57 -8.31
N SER A 204 -0.85 -16.23 -9.20
CA SER A 204 0.28 -17.11 -9.55
C SER A 204 1.28 -17.17 -8.41
N ALA A 205 1.67 -18.39 -8.02
CA ALA A 205 2.70 -18.60 -7.01
C ALA A 205 4.05 -18.01 -7.45
N GLU A 206 4.38 -18.13 -8.75
CA GLU A 206 5.61 -17.60 -9.34
C GLU A 206 5.63 -16.06 -9.30
N ALA A 207 4.49 -15.42 -9.55
CA ALA A 207 4.38 -13.96 -9.48
C ALA A 207 4.55 -13.47 -8.04
N ILE A 208 3.94 -14.15 -7.06
CA ILE A 208 4.11 -13.83 -5.64
C ILE A 208 5.56 -14.08 -5.19
N GLU A 209 6.20 -15.16 -5.63
CA GLU A 209 7.61 -15.41 -5.38
C GLU A 209 8.49 -14.28 -5.93
N ALA A 210 8.25 -13.85 -7.17
CA ALA A 210 8.99 -12.74 -7.79
C ALA A 210 8.85 -11.44 -7.00
N LEU A 211 7.65 -11.12 -6.50
CA LEU A 211 7.39 -9.93 -5.68
C LEU A 211 8.04 -10.03 -4.28
N SER A 212 8.10 -11.22 -3.69
CA SER A 212 8.65 -11.42 -2.35
C SER A 212 10.18 -11.53 -2.31
N LYS A 213 10.80 -11.95 -3.40
CA LYS A 213 12.25 -12.13 -3.48
C LYS A 213 13.08 -10.94 -3.01
N PRO A 214 12.76 -9.67 -3.35
CA PRO A 214 13.49 -8.51 -2.84
C PRO A 214 13.33 -8.27 -1.33
N LEU A 215 12.32 -8.87 -0.67
CA LEU A 215 12.05 -8.74 0.75
C LEU A 215 12.78 -9.80 1.61
N VAL A 216 13.33 -10.85 1.00
CA VAL A 216 14.02 -11.93 1.73
C VAL A 216 15.17 -11.40 2.61
N PRO A 217 16.03 -10.45 2.18
CA PRO A 217 17.05 -9.88 3.06
C PRO A 217 16.45 -9.11 4.26
N LEU A 218 15.28 -8.49 4.10
CA LEU A 218 14.56 -7.83 5.19
C LEU A 218 13.98 -8.84 6.18
N ALA A 219 13.47 -9.97 5.68
CA ALA A 219 13.00 -11.05 6.53
C ALA A 219 14.11 -11.60 7.44
N GLN A 220 15.35 -11.70 6.93
CA GLN A 220 16.52 -12.04 7.72
C GLN A 220 16.75 -11.01 8.85
N ALA A 221 16.69 -9.71 8.54
CA ALA A 221 16.85 -8.65 9.53
C ALA A 221 15.73 -8.63 10.58
N ILE A 222 14.49 -8.92 10.16
CA ILE A 222 13.32 -8.98 11.04
C ILE A 222 13.38 -10.18 11.99
N LEU A 223 13.79 -11.36 11.50
CA LEU A 223 13.83 -12.59 12.31
C LEU A 223 15.09 -12.69 13.17
N HIS A 224 16.11 -11.87 12.91
CA HIS A 224 17.37 -11.94 13.66
C HIS A 224 17.15 -11.74 15.16
N GLY A 225 17.61 -12.72 15.95
CA GLY A 225 17.46 -12.72 17.40
C GLY A 225 16.05 -13.02 17.92
N GLN A 226 15.12 -13.42 17.07
CA GLN A 226 13.81 -13.91 17.50
C GLN A 226 13.86 -15.43 17.76
N PRO A 227 12.96 -15.99 18.63
CA PRO A 227 12.92 -17.42 18.94
C PRO A 227 12.37 -18.31 17.80
N ARG A 228 12.23 -17.78 16.57
CA ARG A 228 11.88 -18.52 15.36
C ARG A 228 13.14 -19.07 14.71
N ASN A 229 13.01 -20.17 13.95
CA ASN A 229 14.13 -20.72 13.18
C ASN A 229 14.66 -19.68 12.19
N GLU A 230 15.94 -19.39 12.28
CA GLU A 230 16.66 -18.55 11.31
C GLU A 230 17.14 -19.45 10.16
N ASP A 231 16.22 -19.93 9.30
CA ASP A 231 16.51 -20.72 8.12
C ASP A 231 15.96 -20.07 6.84
N ALA A 232 16.43 -20.55 5.69
CA ALA A 232 16.06 -19.98 4.40
C ALA A 232 14.55 -20.03 4.13
N ASP A 233 13.87 -21.08 4.57
CA ASP A 233 12.44 -21.29 4.34
C ASP A 233 11.62 -20.29 5.17
N SER A 234 12.04 -20.03 6.42
CA SER A 234 11.42 -19.03 7.28
C SER A 234 11.54 -17.61 6.71
N TYR A 235 12.69 -17.27 6.10
CA TYR A 235 12.88 -15.98 5.47
C TYR A 235 12.00 -15.78 4.23
N VAL A 236 11.91 -16.81 3.38
CA VAL A 236 11.04 -16.80 2.21
C VAL A 236 9.58 -16.72 2.64
N SER A 237 9.18 -17.51 3.64
CA SER A 237 7.82 -17.50 4.18
C SER A 237 7.43 -16.11 4.72
N LEU A 238 8.29 -15.46 5.51
CA LEU A 238 8.02 -14.11 6.03
C LEU A 238 7.94 -13.08 4.90
N ALA A 239 8.81 -13.14 3.89
CA ALA A 239 8.77 -12.24 2.75
C ALA A 239 7.44 -12.39 1.97
N GLN A 240 6.95 -13.64 1.80
CA GLN A 240 5.65 -13.89 1.20
C GLN A 240 4.49 -13.41 2.08
N GLU A 241 4.58 -13.57 3.41
CA GLU A 241 3.59 -13.01 4.35
C GLU A 241 3.48 -11.49 4.20
N CYS A 242 4.60 -10.77 4.09
CA CYS A 242 4.59 -9.32 3.86
C CYS A 242 3.88 -8.96 2.54
N VAL A 243 4.12 -9.70 1.44
CA VAL A 243 3.48 -9.44 0.14
C VAL A 243 1.99 -9.74 0.18
N LEU A 244 1.59 -10.87 0.77
CA LEU A 244 0.21 -11.35 0.71
C LEU A 244 -0.71 -10.66 1.71
N GLY A 245 -0.21 -10.38 2.92
CA GLY A 245 -1.00 -9.84 4.02
C GLY A 245 -0.62 -8.42 4.43
N GLY A 246 0.51 -7.90 3.95
CA GLY A 246 0.97 -6.54 4.26
C GLY A 246 0.11 -5.48 3.60
N GLY A 247 -0.31 -4.49 4.39
CA GLY A 247 -1.06 -3.33 3.90
C GLY A 247 -0.19 -2.07 3.82
N GLU A 248 -0.85 -0.96 3.49
CA GLU A 248 -0.33 0.42 3.53
C GLU A 248 0.73 0.77 2.46
N ASP A 249 0.99 -0.10 1.50
CA ASP A 249 1.83 0.19 0.34
C ASP A 249 1.10 1.04 -0.72
N HIS A 250 -0.25 1.00 -0.76
CA HIS A 250 -1.11 1.76 -1.67
C HIS A 250 -0.79 1.57 -3.16
N GLY A 251 -0.34 0.37 -3.56
CA GLY A 251 -0.27 -0.04 -4.96
C GLY A 251 -1.67 -0.26 -5.55
N LEU A 252 -1.79 -0.40 -6.86
CA LEU A 252 -3.06 -0.60 -7.55
C LEU A 252 -3.21 -2.05 -8.00
N LEU A 253 -4.29 -2.71 -7.58
CA LEU A 253 -4.72 -4.03 -8.07
C LEU A 253 -5.85 -3.84 -9.07
N ALA A 254 -5.66 -4.32 -10.31
CA ALA A 254 -6.63 -4.14 -11.38
C ALA A 254 -6.85 -5.44 -12.16
N CYS A 255 -8.03 -5.56 -12.75
CA CYS A 255 -8.39 -6.62 -13.68
C CYS A 255 -8.52 -6.04 -15.09
N PHE A 256 -8.03 -6.76 -16.08
CA PHE A 256 -8.04 -6.36 -17.49
C PHE A 256 -8.61 -7.48 -18.35
N PRO A 257 -9.33 -7.17 -19.44
CA PRO A 257 -9.84 -8.18 -20.37
C PRO A 257 -8.74 -9.14 -20.84
N SER A 258 -9.08 -10.40 -21.03
CA SER A 258 -8.14 -11.40 -21.53
C SER A 258 -7.46 -10.94 -22.81
N GLY A 259 -6.13 -11.04 -22.87
CA GLY A 259 -5.33 -10.62 -24.01
C GLY A 259 -5.12 -9.11 -24.15
N ALA A 260 -5.64 -8.29 -23.24
CA ALA A 260 -5.33 -6.86 -23.20
C ALA A 260 -3.83 -6.64 -22.90
N LEU A 261 -3.24 -5.65 -23.57
CA LEU A 261 -1.90 -5.20 -23.23
C LEU A 261 -1.95 -4.47 -21.89
N LEU A 262 -1.18 -4.96 -20.93
CA LEU A 262 -1.05 -4.28 -19.64
C LEU A 262 -0.36 -2.93 -19.82
N PRO A 263 -0.91 -1.86 -19.22
CA PRO A 263 -0.27 -0.56 -19.27
C PRO A 263 1.02 -0.54 -18.47
N GLU A 264 1.86 0.46 -18.74
CA GLU A 264 3.12 0.67 -18.03
C GLU A 264 2.94 0.66 -16.51
N GLY A 265 3.84 0.00 -15.82
CA GLY A 265 3.83 -0.15 -14.36
C GLY A 265 3.04 -1.35 -13.84
N PHE A 266 2.18 -1.98 -14.66
CA PHE A 266 1.44 -3.18 -14.26
C PHE A 266 2.19 -4.46 -14.62
N VAL A 267 2.21 -5.39 -13.67
CA VAL A 267 2.70 -6.76 -13.85
C VAL A 267 1.56 -7.75 -13.61
N ALA A 268 1.46 -8.79 -14.43
CA ALA A 268 0.45 -9.82 -14.26
C ALA A 268 0.70 -10.61 -12.95
N LEU A 269 -0.35 -10.78 -12.16
CA LEU A 269 -0.33 -11.56 -10.94
C LEU A 269 -1.15 -12.85 -11.03
N GLY A 270 -2.06 -12.94 -11.98
CA GLY A 270 -2.96 -14.08 -12.07
C GLY A 270 -4.15 -13.83 -13.00
N SER A 271 -5.25 -14.48 -12.73
CA SER A 271 -6.48 -14.40 -13.53
C SER A 271 -7.75 -14.52 -12.69
N CYS A 272 -8.83 -13.97 -13.24
CA CYS A 272 -10.18 -14.19 -12.73
C CYS A 272 -10.75 -15.48 -13.30
N LEU A 273 -11.43 -16.26 -12.47
CA LEU A 273 -12.02 -17.56 -12.81
C LEU A 273 -13.52 -17.55 -12.55
N VAL A 274 -14.23 -18.48 -13.21
CA VAL A 274 -15.61 -18.79 -12.84
C VAL A 274 -15.63 -19.34 -11.42
N PRO A 275 -16.49 -18.84 -10.50
CA PRO A 275 -16.56 -19.36 -9.14
C PRO A 275 -16.95 -20.84 -9.12
N GLU A 276 -16.21 -21.64 -8.36
CA GLU A 276 -16.54 -23.08 -8.18
C GLU A 276 -17.49 -23.31 -6.99
N GLY A 277 -17.74 -22.28 -6.16
CA GLY A 277 -18.54 -22.37 -4.93
C GLY A 277 -19.66 -21.36 -4.87
N GLN A 278 -20.37 -21.34 -3.72
CA GLN A 278 -21.42 -20.33 -3.47
C GLN A 278 -20.85 -18.94 -3.19
N GLN A 279 -19.61 -18.86 -2.76
CA GLN A 279 -18.93 -17.60 -2.46
C GLN A 279 -17.61 -17.50 -3.25
N PRO A 280 -17.31 -16.32 -3.78
CA PRO A 280 -16.04 -16.05 -4.42
C PRO A 280 -14.85 -16.30 -3.50
N ARG A 281 -13.72 -16.72 -4.07
CA ARG A 281 -12.51 -17.07 -3.33
C ARG A 281 -11.28 -16.43 -3.97
N VAL A 282 -10.23 -16.28 -3.16
CA VAL A 282 -8.88 -16.01 -3.65
C VAL A 282 -8.05 -17.28 -3.52
N LEU A 283 -7.39 -17.66 -4.59
CA LEU A 283 -6.53 -18.83 -4.68
C LEU A 283 -5.08 -18.38 -4.84
N LEU A 284 -4.14 -19.10 -4.24
CA LEU A 284 -2.71 -19.03 -4.53
C LEU A 284 -2.33 -20.32 -5.25
N GLY A 285 -2.10 -20.24 -6.55
CA GLY A 285 -2.05 -21.40 -7.41
C GLY A 285 -3.40 -22.15 -7.40
N GLN A 286 -3.40 -23.41 -6.93
CA GLN A 286 -4.61 -24.24 -6.83
C GLN A 286 -5.20 -24.29 -5.40
N ARG A 287 -4.58 -23.63 -4.42
CA ARG A 287 -5.00 -23.71 -3.02
C ARG A 287 -5.75 -22.44 -2.62
N GLN A 288 -6.85 -22.61 -1.91
CA GLN A 288 -7.55 -21.45 -1.33
C GLN A 288 -6.62 -20.75 -0.34
N ALA A 289 -6.39 -19.47 -0.58
CA ALA A 289 -5.68 -18.60 0.35
C ALA A 289 -6.65 -18.12 1.43
N GLN A 290 -6.22 -18.14 2.69
CA GLN A 290 -6.95 -17.44 3.74
C GLN A 290 -6.61 -15.96 3.65
N ALA A 291 -7.62 -15.11 3.50
CA ALA A 291 -7.42 -13.67 3.54
C ALA A 291 -6.76 -13.30 4.87
N ARG A 292 -5.54 -12.78 4.78
CA ARG A 292 -4.80 -12.18 5.89
C ARG A 292 -4.64 -10.71 5.55
N GLY A 293 -4.89 -9.84 6.50
CA GLY A 293 -4.79 -8.40 6.31
C GLY A 293 -5.28 -7.67 7.55
N TRP A 294 -5.25 -6.35 7.51
CA TRP A 294 -5.71 -5.53 8.62
C TRP A 294 -7.24 -5.54 8.73
N GLU A 295 -7.76 -5.71 9.94
CA GLU A 295 -9.19 -5.59 10.26
C GLU A 295 -9.41 -4.44 11.24
N HIS A 296 -10.23 -3.47 10.83
CA HIS A 296 -10.60 -2.33 11.67
C HIS A 296 -11.54 -2.72 12.82
N TYR A 297 -12.32 -3.78 12.64
CA TYR A 297 -13.28 -4.27 13.61
C TYR A 297 -13.02 -5.75 13.85
N GLN A 298 -12.17 -6.06 14.84
CA GLN A 298 -12.15 -7.42 15.37
C GLN A 298 -13.36 -7.57 16.29
N PRO A 299 -14.16 -8.65 16.17
CA PRO A 299 -15.16 -8.94 17.17
C PRO A 299 -14.47 -9.14 18.51
N LEU A 300 -14.97 -8.43 19.54
CA LEU A 300 -14.53 -8.53 20.93
C LEU A 300 -14.74 -9.94 21.47
#